data_9b2707254f4945b269e3d114d22d0a5c
#
_entry.id   9b2707254f4945b269e3d114d22d0a5c
#
_cell.length_a   1.000
_cell.length_b   1.000
_cell.length_c   1.000
_cell.angle_alpha   90.00
_cell.angle_beta   90.00
_cell.angle_gamma   90.00
#
_symmetry.space_group_name_H-M   'P 1'
#
loop_
_entity.id
_entity.type
_entity.pdbx_description
1 polymer ?
#
loop_
_entity_poly.entity_id
_entity_poly.type
_entity_poly.pdbx_seq_one_letter_code
_entity_poly.pdbx_strand_id
1 'polypeptide(L)'
;MSIKILIVDDDKAVRFFHKITVKESSMASDPLSFCDGKEALNYLDQNFNEEDYYLVLLDINMPVMNGWELLKAISEKPYSNHIFFAMVTSSVDRADREKAKSYSQVIDFVEKPISTEECNRIMDSPPIAQLIDQQ
;
A
#
# COMPACT_ATOMS: atom_id res chain seq x y z
N MET A 1 3.20 11.44 -14.98
CA MET A 1 3.38 10.30 -14.08
C MET A 1 3.01 10.70 -12.66
N SER A 2 2.21 9.91 -11.98
CA SER A 2 1.84 10.18 -10.60
C SER A 2 1.93 8.92 -9.76
N ILE A 3 1.95 9.10 -8.44
CA ILE A 3 1.88 7.99 -7.48
C ILE A 3 0.51 8.06 -6.83
N LYS A 4 -0.28 7.01 -7.02
CA LYS A 4 -1.62 6.91 -6.44
C LYS A 4 -1.55 6.08 -5.17
N ILE A 5 -2.25 6.53 -4.13
CA ILE A 5 -2.23 5.86 -2.84
C ILE A 5 -3.53 5.08 -2.68
N LEU A 6 -3.40 3.78 -2.37
CA LEU A 6 -4.52 2.91 -2.06
C LEU A 6 -4.42 2.48 -0.60
N ILE A 7 -5.55 2.53 0.10
CA ILE A 7 -5.66 2.07 1.49
C ILE A 7 -6.54 0.83 1.49
N VAL A 8 -6.00 -0.31 1.92
CA VAL A 8 -6.73 -1.58 1.92
C VAL A 8 -6.79 -2.10 3.35
N ASP A 9 -7.97 -2.03 3.96
CA ASP A 9 -8.19 -2.41 5.36
C ASP A 9 -9.68 -2.68 5.53
N ASP A 10 -10.04 -3.73 6.26
CA ASP A 10 -11.45 -4.09 6.46
C ASP A 10 -12.16 -3.23 7.50
N ASP A 11 -11.42 -2.48 8.32
CA ASP A 11 -11.99 -1.62 9.34
C ASP A 11 -12.29 -0.23 8.78
N LYS A 12 -13.57 0.12 8.74
CA LYS A 12 -14.03 1.40 8.20
C LYS A 12 -13.43 2.60 8.93
N ALA A 13 -13.34 2.53 10.26
CA ALA A 13 -12.77 3.62 11.06
C ALA A 13 -11.28 3.80 10.76
N VAL A 14 -10.55 2.70 10.60
CA VAL A 14 -9.13 2.74 10.26
C VAL A 14 -8.94 3.35 8.87
N ARG A 15 -9.74 2.94 7.89
CA ARG A 15 -9.66 3.51 6.53
C ARG A 15 -9.87 5.03 6.56
N PHE A 16 -10.88 5.48 7.30
CA PHE A 16 -11.16 6.91 7.42
C PHE A 16 -9.99 7.66 8.06
N PHE A 17 -9.46 7.12 9.15
CA PHE A 17 -8.34 7.71 9.87
C PHE A 17 -7.10 7.80 8.97
N HIS A 18 -6.78 6.71 8.27
CA HIS A 18 -5.62 6.66 7.39
C HIS A 18 -5.74 7.62 6.22
N LYS A 19 -6.96 7.84 5.70
CA LYS A 19 -7.17 8.85 4.65
C LYS A 19 -6.78 10.24 5.14
N ILE A 20 -7.15 10.59 6.36
CA ILE A 20 -6.79 11.89 6.94
C ILE A 20 -5.28 11.99 7.09
N THR A 21 -4.65 10.96 7.63
CA THR A 21 -3.20 10.94 7.85
C THR A 21 -2.44 11.09 6.53
N VAL A 22 -2.85 10.37 5.49
CA VAL A 22 -2.22 10.45 4.17
C VAL A 22 -2.34 11.87 3.61
N LYS A 23 -3.51 12.47 3.70
CA LYS A 23 -3.73 13.84 3.18
C LYS A 23 -2.90 14.88 3.92
N GLU A 24 -2.59 14.66 5.18
CA GLU A 24 -1.79 15.57 5.99
C GLU A 24 -0.29 15.36 5.82
N SER A 25 0.11 14.29 5.15
CA SER A 25 1.51 13.91 4.97
C SER A 25 2.04 14.40 3.62
N SER A 26 3.33 14.11 3.37
CA SER A 26 3.93 14.39 2.06
C SER A 26 3.38 13.51 0.95
N MET A 27 2.62 12.46 1.27
CA MET A 27 1.88 11.69 0.27
C MET A 27 0.83 12.55 -0.43
N ALA A 28 0.18 13.43 0.32
CA ALA A 28 -0.67 14.54 -0.14
C ALA A 28 -1.57 14.21 -1.34
N SER A 29 -1.94 12.97 -1.55
CA SER A 29 -2.81 12.56 -2.63
C SER A 29 -4.24 12.41 -2.11
N ASP A 30 -5.18 12.17 -3.02
CA ASP A 30 -6.54 11.81 -2.66
C ASP A 30 -6.61 10.27 -2.67
N PRO A 31 -6.37 9.61 -1.52
CA PRO A 31 -6.25 8.16 -1.51
C PRO A 31 -7.59 7.47 -1.76
N LEU A 32 -7.53 6.35 -2.47
CA LEU A 32 -8.67 5.46 -2.62
C LEU A 32 -8.61 4.42 -1.51
N SER A 33 -9.78 3.95 -1.06
CA SER A 33 -9.82 2.95 0.01
C SER A 33 -10.70 1.77 -0.38
N PHE A 34 -10.31 0.59 0.10
CA PHE A 34 -10.97 -0.67 -0.21
C PHE A 34 -11.11 -1.50 1.06
N CYS A 35 -12.20 -2.25 1.16
CA CYS A 35 -12.49 -3.01 2.38
C CYS A 35 -11.85 -4.40 2.41
N ASP A 36 -11.34 -4.89 1.28
CA ASP A 36 -10.61 -6.15 1.24
C ASP A 36 -9.71 -6.21 0.00
N GLY A 37 -8.90 -7.28 -0.05
CA GLY A 37 -7.93 -7.44 -1.13
C GLY A 37 -8.57 -7.66 -2.48
N LYS A 38 -9.71 -8.34 -2.53
CA LYS A 38 -10.39 -8.62 -3.81
C LYS A 38 -10.89 -7.34 -4.45
N GLU A 39 -11.45 -6.45 -3.66
CA GLU A 39 -11.94 -5.16 -4.13
C GLU A 39 -10.79 -4.33 -4.72
N ALA A 40 -9.66 -4.30 -4.02
CA ALA A 40 -8.48 -3.59 -4.49
C ALA A 40 -7.92 -4.19 -5.77
N LEU A 41 -7.86 -5.52 -5.84
CA LEU A 41 -7.37 -6.22 -7.03
C LEU A 41 -8.25 -5.94 -8.23
N ASN A 42 -9.58 -6.00 -8.06
CA ASN A 42 -10.52 -5.69 -9.13
C ASN A 42 -10.34 -4.27 -9.63
N TYR A 43 -10.13 -3.32 -8.71
CA TYR A 43 -9.89 -1.93 -9.08
C TYR A 43 -8.63 -1.82 -9.96
N LEU A 44 -7.54 -2.44 -9.54
CA LEU A 44 -6.28 -2.37 -10.29
C LEU A 44 -6.42 -3.03 -11.67
N ASP A 45 -7.07 -4.19 -11.73
CA ASP A 45 -7.26 -4.87 -13.02
C ASP A 45 -8.08 -4.03 -14.01
N GLN A 46 -9.02 -3.23 -13.52
CA GLN A 46 -9.89 -2.43 -14.37
C GLN A 46 -9.38 -1.02 -14.65
N ASN A 47 -8.54 -0.49 -13.79
CA ASN A 47 -8.17 0.93 -13.83
C ASN A 47 -6.66 1.18 -13.90
N PHE A 48 -5.84 0.13 -13.95
CA PHE A 48 -4.40 0.32 -14.00
C PHE A 48 -4.00 1.18 -15.20
N ASN A 49 -3.14 2.16 -14.95
CA ASN A 49 -2.59 3.04 -15.97
C ASN A 49 -1.06 2.95 -15.92
N GLU A 50 -0.45 2.57 -17.00
CA GLU A 50 1.00 2.38 -17.05
C GLU A 50 1.80 3.66 -16.88
N GLU A 51 1.15 4.82 -16.96
CA GLU A 51 1.78 6.11 -16.68
C GLU A 51 1.86 6.41 -15.20
N ASP A 52 1.19 5.62 -14.38
CA ASP A 52 1.13 5.82 -12.93
C ASP A 52 1.84 4.71 -12.18
N TYR A 53 2.25 5.04 -10.95
CA TYR A 53 2.69 4.07 -9.96
C TYR A 53 1.68 4.06 -8.82
N TYR A 54 1.65 2.96 -8.09
CA TYR A 54 0.66 2.75 -7.03
C TYR A 54 1.39 2.34 -5.76
N LEU A 55 1.04 3.00 -4.65
CA LEU A 55 1.53 2.63 -3.33
C LEU A 55 0.32 2.17 -2.52
N VAL A 56 0.36 0.91 -2.10
CA VAL A 56 -0.73 0.27 -1.37
C VAL A 56 -0.38 0.18 0.10
N LEU A 57 -1.15 0.85 0.94
CA LEU A 57 -1.06 0.70 2.40
C LEU A 57 -1.97 -0.47 2.75
N LEU A 58 -1.39 -1.61 3.10
CA LEU A 58 -2.07 -2.90 3.08
C LEU A 58 -2.10 -3.56 4.45
N ASP A 59 -3.32 -3.82 4.95
CA ASP A 59 -3.50 -4.64 6.14
C ASP A 59 -3.34 -6.13 5.79
N ILE A 60 -2.82 -6.89 6.73
CA ILE A 60 -2.60 -8.33 6.54
C ILE A 60 -3.89 -9.11 6.76
N ASN A 61 -4.57 -8.87 7.89
CA ASN A 61 -5.71 -9.69 8.33
C ASN A 61 -7.03 -9.09 7.86
N MET A 62 -7.53 -9.59 6.74
CA MET A 62 -8.80 -9.15 6.16
C MET A 62 -9.60 -10.37 5.69
N PRO A 63 -10.95 -10.28 5.70
CA PRO A 63 -11.78 -11.36 5.15
C PRO A 63 -11.70 -11.37 3.62
N VAL A 64 -12.19 -12.43 3.01
CA VAL A 64 -12.29 -12.65 1.56
C VAL A 64 -10.92 -12.87 0.92
N MET A 65 -10.07 -11.84 0.93
CA MET A 65 -8.69 -11.94 0.46
C MET A 65 -7.82 -11.14 1.42
N ASN A 66 -6.92 -11.81 2.12
CA ASN A 66 -6.02 -11.16 3.08
C ASN A 66 -4.87 -10.46 2.34
N GLY A 67 -4.03 -9.73 3.13
CA GLY A 67 -2.96 -8.94 2.55
C GLY A 67 -1.93 -9.77 1.80
N TRP A 68 -1.58 -10.95 2.31
CA TRP A 68 -0.61 -11.81 1.65
C TRP A 68 -1.14 -12.36 0.32
N GLU A 69 -2.42 -12.71 0.30
CA GLU A 69 -3.07 -13.20 -0.92
C GLU A 69 -3.12 -12.11 -1.99
N LEU A 70 -3.43 -10.90 -1.59
CA LEU A 70 -3.44 -9.75 -2.51
C LEU A 70 -2.04 -9.49 -3.07
N LEU A 71 -1.05 -9.47 -2.18
CA LEU A 71 0.34 -9.23 -2.57
C LEU A 71 0.81 -10.26 -3.59
N LYS A 72 0.52 -11.54 -3.32
CA LYS A 72 0.88 -12.62 -4.25
C LYS A 72 0.15 -12.46 -5.59
N ALA A 73 -1.15 -12.18 -5.55
CA ALA A 73 -1.93 -12.01 -6.78
C ALA A 73 -1.38 -10.89 -7.65
N ILE A 74 -1.03 -9.75 -7.03
CA ILE A 74 -0.48 -8.61 -7.75
C ILE A 74 0.92 -8.93 -8.28
N SER A 75 1.73 -9.68 -7.53
CA SER A 75 3.09 -10.02 -7.97
C SER A 75 3.11 -10.83 -9.26
N GLU A 76 2.01 -11.48 -9.59
CA GLU A 76 1.88 -12.30 -10.80
C GLU A 76 1.25 -11.53 -11.97
N LYS A 77 0.89 -10.26 -11.77
CA LYS A 77 0.28 -9.44 -12.82
C LYS A 77 1.33 -8.78 -13.71
N PRO A 78 0.99 -8.52 -14.98
CA PRO A 78 1.91 -7.81 -15.89
C PRO A 78 2.32 -6.43 -15.40
N TYR A 79 1.47 -5.79 -14.60
CA TYR A 79 1.71 -4.44 -14.08
C TYR A 79 2.39 -4.42 -12.72
N SER A 80 2.84 -5.57 -12.22
CA SER A 80 3.36 -5.70 -10.85
C SER A 80 4.50 -4.74 -10.52
N ASN A 81 5.35 -4.41 -11.49
CA ASN A 81 6.49 -3.52 -11.26
C ASN A 81 6.09 -2.06 -11.05
N HIS A 82 4.81 -1.72 -11.22
CA HIS A 82 4.28 -0.38 -10.92
C HIS A 82 3.61 -0.30 -9.55
N ILE A 83 3.59 -1.40 -8.80
CA ILE A 83 2.88 -1.46 -7.52
C ILE A 83 3.88 -1.67 -6.39
N PHE A 84 3.82 -0.80 -5.39
CA PHE A 84 4.61 -0.91 -4.16
C PHE A 84 3.69 -1.05 -2.97
N PHE A 85 4.17 -1.70 -1.92
CA PHE A 85 3.38 -1.98 -0.73
C PHE A 85 4.08 -1.49 0.53
N ALA A 86 3.31 -0.90 1.44
CA ALA A 86 3.70 -0.73 2.82
C ALA A 86 2.70 -1.54 3.64
N MET A 87 3.18 -2.53 4.38
CA MET A 87 2.31 -3.34 5.24
C MET A 87 1.95 -2.51 6.47
N VAL A 88 0.66 -2.38 6.75
CA VAL A 88 0.14 -1.59 7.87
C VAL A 88 -0.79 -2.49 8.68
N THR A 89 -0.31 -3.02 9.79
CA THR A 89 -1.05 -4.06 10.53
C THR A 89 -1.08 -3.77 12.03
N SER A 90 -2.11 -4.31 12.69
CA SER A 90 -2.21 -4.20 14.15
C SER A 90 -1.30 -5.19 14.87
N SER A 91 -0.84 -6.22 14.17
CA SER A 91 0.01 -7.27 14.75
C SER A 91 1.37 -7.26 14.05
N VAL A 92 2.36 -6.72 14.74
CA VAL A 92 3.73 -6.68 14.24
C VAL A 92 4.40 -8.00 14.65
N ASP A 93 4.10 -9.05 13.92
CA ASP A 93 4.62 -10.39 14.15
C ASP A 93 5.94 -10.55 13.42
N ARG A 94 6.91 -11.18 14.08
CA ARG A 94 8.23 -11.41 13.48
C ARG A 94 8.14 -12.26 12.22
N ALA A 95 7.26 -13.26 12.21
CA ALA A 95 7.07 -14.11 11.05
C ALA A 95 6.55 -13.31 9.86
N ASP A 96 5.62 -12.40 10.10
CA ASP A 96 5.09 -11.54 9.04
C ASP A 96 6.15 -10.56 8.53
N ARG A 97 6.98 -10.01 9.43
CA ARG A 97 8.08 -9.15 9.01
C ARG A 97 9.08 -9.89 8.12
N GLU A 98 9.42 -11.13 8.50
CA GLU A 98 10.34 -11.94 7.69
C GLU A 98 9.73 -12.29 6.35
N LYS A 99 8.43 -12.60 6.33
CA LYS A 99 7.72 -12.89 5.09
C LYS A 99 7.69 -11.67 4.16
N ALA A 100 7.50 -10.48 4.71
CA ALA A 100 7.50 -9.25 3.93
C ALA A 100 8.82 -9.04 3.20
N LYS A 101 9.94 -9.41 3.82
CA LYS A 101 11.26 -9.27 3.22
C LYS A 101 11.46 -10.12 1.96
N SER A 102 10.65 -11.16 1.79
CA SER A 102 10.74 -12.02 0.60
C SER A 102 10.09 -11.37 -0.64
N TYR A 103 9.38 -10.26 -0.47
CA TYR A 103 8.75 -9.54 -1.57
C TYR A 103 9.46 -8.20 -1.77
N SER A 104 10.14 -8.04 -2.91
CA SER A 104 10.87 -6.80 -3.20
C SER A 104 9.97 -5.58 -3.32
N GLN A 105 8.67 -5.80 -3.57
CA GLN A 105 7.69 -4.71 -3.70
C GLN A 105 7.23 -4.15 -2.36
N VAL A 106 7.50 -4.87 -1.25
CA VAL A 106 7.17 -4.38 0.09
C VAL A 106 8.31 -3.47 0.56
N ILE A 107 8.02 -2.19 0.67
CA ILE A 107 9.05 -1.19 0.98
C ILE A 107 9.06 -0.77 2.45
N ASP A 108 8.02 -1.09 3.20
CA ASP A 108 7.97 -0.77 4.63
C ASP A 108 6.96 -1.67 5.35
N PHE A 109 7.09 -1.74 6.67
CA PHE A 109 6.22 -2.54 7.53
C PHE A 109 5.99 -1.75 8.81
N VAL A 110 4.76 -1.28 9.04
CA VAL A 110 4.44 -0.41 10.15
C VAL A 110 3.24 -0.92 10.94
N GLU A 111 3.17 -0.54 12.21
CA GLU A 111 2.06 -0.87 13.09
C GLU A 111 0.95 0.17 12.98
N LYS A 112 -0.31 -0.28 12.95
CA LYS A 112 -1.46 0.62 12.93
C LYS A 112 -1.58 1.39 14.24
N PRO A 113 -2.04 2.64 14.18
CA PRO A 113 -2.33 3.43 12.97
C PRO A 113 -1.05 4.00 12.37
N ILE A 114 -1.00 4.12 11.04
CA ILE A 114 0.15 4.74 10.40
C ILE A 114 0.18 6.24 10.78
N SER A 115 1.39 6.73 11.03
CA SER A 115 1.58 8.14 11.40
C SER A 115 1.98 8.98 10.20
N THR A 116 1.85 10.31 10.35
CA THR A 116 2.31 11.25 9.34
C THR A 116 3.81 11.10 9.08
N GLU A 117 4.59 10.91 10.15
CA GLU A 117 6.04 10.69 10.04
C GLU A 117 6.36 9.42 9.26
N GLU A 118 5.60 8.36 9.48
CA GLU A 118 5.78 7.11 8.74
C GLU A 118 5.42 7.26 7.27
N CYS A 119 4.35 8.00 6.97
CA CYS A 119 4.01 8.32 5.59
C CYS A 119 5.14 9.09 4.90
N ASN A 120 5.69 10.08 5.59
CA ASN A 120 6.79 10.88 5.06
C ASN A 120 8.04 10.04 4.84
N ARG A 121 8.34 9.13 5.77
CA ARG A 121 9.47 8.20 5.63
C ARG A 121 9.33 7.31 4.42
N ILE A 122 8.13 6.80 4.18
CA ILE A 122 7.85 5.93 3.03
C ILE A 122 8.08 6.70 1.72
N MET A 123 7.61 7.93 1.65
CA MET A 123 7.80 8.76 0.46
C MET A 123 9.28 9.10 0.20
N ASP A 124 10.08 9.17 1.26
CA ASP A 124 11.52 9.42 1.16
C ASP A 124 12.33 8.16 0.89
N SER A 125 11.71 6.99 0.97
CA SER A 125 12.42 5.73 0.71
C SER A 125 12.89 5.65 -0.74
N PRO A 126 14.06 5.03 -1.01
CA PRO A 126 14.65 5.05 -2.35
C PRO A 126 13.71 4.61 -3.48
N PRO A 127 12.93 3.52 -3.35
CA PRO A 127 12.06 3.12 -4.46
C PRO A 127 11.05 4.20 -4.86
N ILE A 128 10.51 4.94 -3.89
CA ILE A 128 9.51 5.99 -4.16
C ILE A 128 10.18 7.29 -4.55
N ALA A 129 11.24 7.68 -3.83
CA ALA A 129 11.94 8.93 -4.11
C ALA A 129 12.50 8.96 -5.53
N GLN A 130 13.00 7.82 -6.02
CA GLN A 130 13.53 7.72 -7.38
C GLN A 130 12.45 7.96 -8.43
N LEU A 131 11.22 7.52 -8.18
CA LEU A 131 10.12 7.75 -9.11
C LEU A 131 9.77 9.24 -9.20
N ILE A 132 9.80 9.93 -8.07
CA ILE A 132 9.52 11.36 -8.01
C ILE A 132 10.61 12.14 -8.76
N ASP A 133 11.87 11.77 -8.58
CA ASP A 133 13.00 12.47 -9.19
C ASP A 133 13.04 12.31 -10.72
N GLN A 134 12.35 11.32 -11.27
CA GLN A 134 12.28 11.08 -12.70
C GLN A 134 11.19 11.88 -13.41
N GLN A 135 10.41 12.64 -12.67
CA GLN A 135 9.29 13.40 -13.24
C GLN A 135 9.72 14.77 -13.79
#